data_ab527e8241034b80d05e7ad126ed7b44
#
_entry.id   ab527e8241034b80d05e7ad126ed7b44
#
_cell.length_a   1.000
_cell.length_b   1.000
_cell.length_c   1.000
_cell.angle_alpha   90.00
_cell.angle_beta   90.00
_cell.angle_gamma   90.00
#
_symmetry.space_group_name_H-M   'P 1'
#
loop_
_entity.id
_entity.type
_entity.pdbx_description
1 polymer ?
#
loop_
_entity_poly.entity_id
_entity_poly.type
_entity_poly.pdbx_seq_one_letter_code
_entity_poly.pdbx_strand_id
1 'polypeptide(L)'
;KNDDRVILVDRGWVAQNIFRNELPDIDVQKNEISVSGILENPELGFVLSDNLVTSTWPKISQTKHLNVVSKEYNIDIEPFILVADPVLKDSLEYIKIIPTNMLPSKHYGYSAQWFTMFLVLCLMYIWLGLKKNEE
;
A
#
# COMPACT_ATOMS: atom_id res chain seq x y z
N LYS A 1 14.62 -32.38 -12.02
CA LYS A 1 15.54 -31.49 -11.30
C LYS A 1 14.64 -30.61 -10.47
N ASN A 2 14.46 -30.94 -9.19
CA ASN A 2 13.74 -30.03 -8.27
C ASN A 2 14.58 -28.76 -8.19
N ASP A 3 14.00 -27.69 -8.66
CA ASP A 3 14.56 -26.38 -8.54
C ASP A 3 14.06 -25.85 -7.18
N ASP A 4 14.83 -26.07 -6.13
CA ASP A 4 14.48 -25.74 -4.74
C ASP A 4 14.55 -24.21 -4.49
N ARG A 5 14.03 -23.43 -5.45
CA ARG A 5 13.94 -21.97 -5.28
C ARG A 5 12.76 -21.65 -4.39
N VAL A 6 13.01 -20.82 -3.38
CA VAL A 6 11.99 -20.35 -2.46
C VAL A 6 11.64 -18.91 -2.77
N ILE A 7 10.37 -18.63 -2.94
CA ILE A 7 9.85 -17.27 -3.14
C ILE A 7 8.88 -16.91 -2.02
N LEU A 8 8.96 -15.67 -1.54
CA LEU A 8 7.98 -15.16 -0.58
C LEU A 8 6.69 -14.79 -1.31
N VAL A 9 5.55 -15.26 -0.81
CA VAL A 9 4.24 -14.98 -1.38
C VAL A 9 3.48 -14.02 -0.47
N ASP A 10 3.10 -12.85 -1.00
CA ASP A 10 2.16 -11.94 -0.35
C ASP A 10 0.74 -12.37 -0.71
N ARG A 11 0.00 -12.87 0.28
CA ARG A 11 -1.37 -13.37 0.14
C ARG A 11 -2.44 -12.31 0.38
N GLY A 12 -2.04 -11.08 0.67
CA GLY A 12 -2.93 -10.01 1.07
C GLY A 12 -2.81 -9.68 2.57
N TRP A 13 -3.82 -9.06 3.13
CA TRP A 13 -3.84 -8.63 4.52
C TRP A 13 -4.99 -9.28 5.29
N VAL A 14 -4.88 -9.28 6.60
CA VAL A 14 -5.91 -9.77 7.51
C VAL A 14 -6.11 -8.75 8.62
N ALA A 15 -7.37 -8.49 8.96
CA ALA A 15 -7.68 -7.59 10.06
C ALA A 15 -7.14 -8.15 11.39
N GLN A 16 -6.44 -7.32 12.15
CA GLN A 16 -5.97 -7.70 13.47
C GLN A 16 -7.15 -7.80 14.44
N ASN A 17 -7.10 -8.77 15.35
CA ASN A 17 -8.08 -8.90 16.42
C ASN A 17 -8.04 -7.66 17.35
N ILE A 18 -9.15 -7.36 18.02
CA ILE A 18 -9.25 -6.29 19.02
C ILE A 18 -8.17 -6.46 20.11
N PHE A 19 -7.87 -7.68 20.48
CA PHE A 19 -6.78 -8.02 21.39
C PHE A 19 -5.52 -8.30 20.60
N ARG A 20 -4.53 -7.42 20.73
CA ARG A 20 -3.24 -7.53 19.99
C ARG A 20 -2.44 -8.79 20.32
N ASN A 21 -2.78 -9.49 21.38
CA ASN A 21 -2.12 -10.73 21.81
C ASN A 21 -2.60 -11.95 21.03
N GLU A 22 -3.74 -11.84 20.36
CA GLU A 22 -4.30 -12.91 19.54
C GLU A 22 -3.96 -12.66 18.06
N LEU A 23 -3.12 -13.50 17.53
CA LEU A 23 -2.78 -13.45 16.12
C LEU A 23 -3.88 -14.13 15.30
N PRO A 24 -4.21 -13.59 14.12
CA PRO A 24 -5.19 -14.21 13.24
C PRO A 24 -4.67 -15.55 12.74
N ASP A 25 -5.61 -16.45 12.45
CA ASP A 25 -5.30 -17.72 11.79
C ASP A 25 -4.95 -17.44 10.32
N ILE A 26 -3.73 -17.81 9.94
CA ILE A 26 -3.20 -17.65 8.59
C ILE A 26 -2.77 -18.98 7.97
N ASP A 27 -3.22 -20.09 8.54
CA ASP A 27 -2.82 -21.41 8.09
C ASP A 27 -3.20 -21.67 6.62
N VAL A 28 -2.31 -22.35 5.94
CA VAL A 28 -2.48 -22.74 4.54
C VAL A 28 -2.70 -24.24 4.48
N GLN A 29 -3.59 -24.67 3.60
CA GLN A 29 -3.72 -26.11 3.33
C GLN A 29 -2.40 -26.66 2.79
N LYS A 30 -1.94 -27.79 3.36
CA LYS A 30 -0.66 -28.44 2.99
C LYS A 30 -0.71 -29.17 1.64
N ASN A 31 -1.46 -28.67 0.70
CA ASN A 31 -1.59 -29.26 -0.64
C ASN A 31 -0.75 -28.45 -1.62
N GLU A 32 -0.27 -29.09 -2.67
CA GLU A 32 0.32 -28.37 -3.79
C GLU A 32 -0.75 -27.50 -4.45
N ILE A 33 -0.48 -26.22 -4.54
CA ILE A 33 -1.34 -25.23 -5.18
C ILE A 33 -0.56 -24.47 -6.23
N SER A 34 -1.24 -24.11 -7.30
CA SER A 34 -0.68 -23.20 -8.29
C SER A 34 -1.01 -21.77 -7.88
N VAL A 35 0.01 -20.92 -7.72
CA VAL A 35 -0.14 -19.53 -7.35
C VAL A 35 0.19 -18.66 -8.56
N SER A 36 -0.74 -17.81 -8.95
CA SER A 36 -0.53 -16.74 -9.93
C SER A 36 -0.51 -15.39 -9.26
N GLY A 37 0.23 -14.44 -9.84
CA GLY A 37 0.33 -13.11 -9.27
C GLY A 37 1.37 -12.25 -9.99
N ILE A 38 1.70 -11.12 -9.40
CA ILE A 38 2.67 -10.16 -9.91
C ILE A 38 3.95 -10.26 -9.09
N LEU A 39 5.09 -10.30 -9.79
CA LEU A 39 6.39 -10.22 -9.14
C LEU A 39 6.73 -8.75 -8.85
N GLU A 40 6.96 -8.46 -7.59
CA GLU A 40 7.34 -7.14 -7.14
C GLU A 40 8.72 -7.16 -6.45
N ASN A 41 9.45 -6.07 -6.60
CA ASN A 41 10.64 -5.85 -5.80
C ASN A 41 10.18 -5.36 -4.41
N PRO A 42 10.61 -5.97 -3.30
CA PRO A 42 10.19 -5.54 -1.97
C PRO A 42 10.64 -4.11 -1.73
N GLU A 43 9.67 -3.23 -1.44
CA GLU A 43 9.97 -1.86 -1.02
C GLU A 43 10.68 -1.87 0.34
N LEU A 44 11.78 -1.17 0.42
CA LEU A 44 12.54 -1.00 1.65
C LEU A 44 11.83 0.05 2.51
N GLY A 45 10.93 -0.39 3.39
CA GLY A 45 10.29 0.46 4.37
C GLY A 45 11.24 0.92 5.47
N PHE A 46 10.92 2.06 6.11
CA PHE A 46 11.64 2.52 7.28
C PHE A 46 11.27 1.64 8.50
N VAL A 47 12.28 1.12 9.20
CA VAL A 47 12.09 0.24 10.36
C VAL A 47 12.59 0.96 11.62
N LEU A 48 11.74 1.00 12.65
CA LEU A 48 11.99 1.72 13.90
C LEU A 48 12.69 0.89 14.98
N SER A 49 12.79 -0.44 14.80
CA SER A 49 13.28 -1.35 15.83
C SER A 49 14.26 -2.37 15.28
N ASP A 50 15.24 -2.73 16.10
CA ASP A 50 16.21 -3.79 15.76
C ASP A 50 15.61 -5.20 15.86
N ASN A 51 14.50 -5.38 16.60
CA ASN A 51 13.77 -6.65 16.69
C ASN A 51 12.79 -6.79 15.53
N LEU A 52 13.30 -7.24 14.39
CA LEU A 52 12.59 -7.24 13.13
C LEU A 52 11.59 -8.40 12.98
N VAL A 53 11.81 -9.52 13.68
CA VAL A 53 11.00 -10.74 13.56
C VAL A 53 10.76 -11.36 14.93
N THR A 54 9.53 -11.79 15.21
CA THR A 54 9.19 -12.49 16.45
C THR A 54 9.67 -13.95 16.43
N SER A 55 9.92 -14.54 17.62
CA SER A 55 10.33 -15.94 17.74
C SER A 55 9.17 -16.95 17.67
N THR A 56 7.93 -16.47 17.87
CA THR A 56 6.71 -17.30 17.90
C THR A 56 6.12 -17.49 16.50
N TRP A 57 5.35 -18.55 16.29
CA TRP A 57 4.56 -18.76 15.08
C TRP A 57 3.09 -18.44 15.35
N PRO A 58 2.36 -17.75 14.44
CA PRO A 58 2.89 -17.09 13.24
C PRO A 58 3.86 -15.95 13.59
N LYS A 59 4.87 -15.74 12.76
CA LYS A 59 5.88 -14.69 12.96
C LYS A 59 5.37 -13.33 12.52
N ILE A 60 5.59 -12.31 13.36
CA ILE A 60 5.38 -10.92 12.99
C ILE A 60 6.71 -10.33 12.57
N SER A 61 6.79 -9.80 11.38
CA SER A 61 7.95 -9.08 10.89
C SER A 61 7.59 -7.62 10.64
N GLN A 62 8.44 -6.70 11.08
CA GLN A 62 8.32 -5.27 10.78
C GLN A 62 9.00 -4.88 9.47
N THR A 63 9.61 -5.83 8.77
CA THR A 63 10.36 -5.58 7.56
C THR A 63 10.01 -6.56 6.45
N LYS A 64 10.05 -6.07 5.24
CA LYS A 64 9.99 -6.85 4.01
C LYS A 64 11.39 -7.16 3.44
N HIS A 65 12.45 -6.89 4.18
CA HIS A 65 13.81 -7.20 3.75
C HIS A 65 14.03 -8.71 3.65
N LEU A 66 14.12 -9.23 2.44
CA LEU A 66 14.28 -10.65 2.18
C LEU A 66 15.52 -11.24 2.83
N ASN A 67 16.59 -10.47 2.93
CA ASN A 67 17.81 -10.89 3.62
C ASN A 67 17.61 -11.17 5.13
N VAL A 68 16.69 -10.46 5.78
CA VAL A 68 16.36 -10.69 7.19
C VAL A 68 15.55 -11.97 7.31
N VAL A 69 14.56 -12.13 6.44
CA VAL A 69 13.70 -13.33 6.40
C VAL A 69 14.55 -14.56 6.05
N SER A 70 15.41 -14.47 5.05
CA SER A 70 16.32 -15.54 4.64
C SER A 70 17.22 -16.02 5.80
N LYS A 71 17.83 -15.09 6.55
CA LYS A 71 18.64 -15.41 7.72
C LYS A 71 17.83 -16.06 8.84
N GLU A 72 16.64 -15.56 9.11
CA GLU A 72 15.78 -16.08 10.19
C GLU A 72 15.34 -17.52 9.93
N TYR A 73 15.06 -17.85 8.68
CA TYR A 73 14.63 -19.20 8.29
C TYR A 73 15.78 -20.09 7.80
N ASN A 74 16.97 -19.53 7.64
CA ASN A 74 18.13 -20.21 7.05
C ASN A 74 17.81 -20.83 5.67
N ILE A 75 17.11 -20.07 4.84
CA ILE A 75 16.66 -20.47 3.50
C ILE A 75 17.11 -19.39 2.52
N ASP A 76 17.58 -19.79 1.36
CA ASP A 76 17.86 -18.86 0.27
C ASP A 76 16.54 -18.48 -0.43
N ILE A 77 16.20 -17.18 -0.41
CA ILE A 77 14.94 -16.65 -0.92
C ILE A 77 15.23 -15.81 -2.15
N GLU A 78 14.44 -16.00 -3.21
CA GLU A 78 14.52 -15.19 -4.43
C GLU A 78 14.33 -13.69 -4.12
N PRO A 79 15.00 -12.79 -4.87
CA PRO A 79 15.00 -11.35 -4.59
C PRO A 79 13.68 -10.65 -4.94
N PHE A 80 12.61 -11.39 -5.07
CA PHE A 80 11.28 -10.90 -5.45
C PHE A 80 10.23 -11.42 -4.47
N ILE A 81 9.13 -10.68 -4.36
CA ILE A 81 7.91 -11.11 -3.68
C ILE A 81 6.85 -11.37 -4.75
N LEU A 82 6.17 -12.51 -4.67
CA LEU A 82 5.02 -12.79 -5.49
C LEU A 82 3.77 -12.27 -4.78
N VAL A 83 3.19 -11.19 -5.29
CA VAL A 83 1.89 -10.69 -4.82
C VAL A 83 0.80 -11.53 -5.46
N ALA A 84 0.14 -12.35 -4.66
CA ALA A 84 -0.83 -13.32 -5.15
C ALA A 84 -2.09 -12.63 -5.70
N ASP A 85 -2.67 -13.23 -6.75
CA ASP A 85 -3.93 -12.78 -7.31
C ASP A 85 -5.06 -12.95 -6.26
N PRO A 86 -5.94 -11.95 -6.06
CA PRO A 86 -7.04 -12.00 -5.10
C PRO A 86 -8.06 -13.14 -5.35
N VAL A 87 -8.03 -13.74 -6.52
CA VAL A 87 -8.90 -14.89 -6.89
C VAL A 87 -8.38 -16.22 -6.34
N LEU A 88 -7.17 -16.24 -5.78
CA LEU A 88 -6.58 -17.47 -5.24
C LEU A 88 -7.40 -17.99 -4.04
N LYS A 89 -7.61 -19.33 -3.98
CA LYS A 89 -8.44 -19.98 -2.95
C LYS A 89 -8.01 -19.66 -1.51
N ASP A 90 -6.72 -19.51 -1.28
CA ASP A 90 -6.13 -19.22 0.04
C ASP A 90 -5.62 -17.75 0.14
N SER A 91 -6.11 -16.86 -0.73
CA SER A 91 -5.83 -15.43 -0.59
C SER A 91 -6.56 -14.85 0.63
N LEU A 92 -5.91 -13.89 1.28
CA LEU A 92 -6.49 -13.09 2.33
C LEU A 92 -7.25 -11.91 1.73
N GLU A 93 -7.61 -10.91 2.53
CA GLU A 93 -8.25 -9.71 2.02
C GLU A 93 -7.30 -8.93 1.10
N TYR A 94 -7.84 -8.40 0.01
CA TYR A 94 -7.10 -7.60 -0.95
C TYR A 94 -7.52 -6.14 -0.87
N ILE A 95 -6.55 -5.26 -0.65
CA ILE A 95 -6.81 -3.82 -0.69
C ILE A 95 -6.68 -3.34 -2.13
N LYS A 96 -7.80 -2.97 -2.74
CA LYS A 96 -7.78 -2.30 -4.03
C LYS A 96 -7.17 -0.91 -3.86
N ILE A 97 -5.90 -0.78 -4.20
CA ILE A 97 -5.23 0.51 -4.23
C ILE A 97 -5.80 1.32 -5.38
N ILE A 98 -6.56 2.37 -5.06
CA ILE A 98 -6.99 3.35 -6.04
C ILE A 98 -5.92 4.45 -6.07
N PRO A 99 -5.14 4.58 -7.15
CA PRO A 99 -3.98 5.48 -7.19
C PRO A 99 -4.35 6.97 -7.17
N THR A 100 -5.64 7.29 -7.16
CA THR A 100 -6.13 8.68 -7.15
C THR A 100 -6.83 9.01 -5.84
N ASN A 101 -6.24 9.90 -5.05
CA ASN A 101 -6.86 10.40 -3.82
C ASN A 101 -8.00 11.39 -4.07
N MET A 102 -8.14 11.90 -5.29
CA MET A 102 -9.15 12.89 -5.64
C MET A 102 -9.96 12.47 -6.85
N LEU A 103 -11.27 12.45 -6.68
CA LEU A 103 -12.21 12.26 -7.79
C LEU A 103 -12.18 13.49 -8.72
N PRO A 104 -12.46 13.34 -10.03
CA PRO A 104 -12.54 14.45 -10.99
C PRO A 104 -13.47 15.58 -10.53
N SER A 105 -14.57 15.26 -9.83
CA SER A 105 -15.49 16.23 -9.26
C SER A 105 -14.84 17.23 -8.30
N LYS A 106 -13.85 16.80 -7.51
CA LYS A 106 -13.10 17.71 -6.64
C LYS A 106 -12.22 18.70 -7.42
N HIS A 107 -11.63 18.25 -8.51
CA HIS A 107 -10.85 19.12 -9.39
C HIS A 107 -11.73 20.20 -10.03
N TYR A 108 -12.95 19.86 -10.46
CA TYR A 108 -13.91 20.86 -10.95
C TYR A 108 -14.34 21.84 -9.86
N GLY A 109 -14.53 21.39 -8.63
CA GLY A 109 -14.82 22.28 -7.50
C GLY A 109 -13.71 23.29 -7.25
N TYR A 110 -12.46 22.86 -7.24
CA TYR A 110 -11.32 23.77 -7.10
C TYR A 110 -11.20 24.75 -8.27
N SER A 111 -11.38 24.29 -9.49
CA SER A 111 -11.31 25.17 -10.66
C SER A 111 -12.40 26.25 -10.61
N ALA A 112 -13.64 25.90 -10.26
CA ALA A 112 -14.73 26.84 -10.08
C ALA A 112 -14.38 27.90 -9.02
N GLN A 113 -13.80 27.50 -7.89
CA GLN A 113 -13.37 28.39 -6.82
C GLN A 113 -12.30 29.39 -7.33
N TRP A 114 -11.30 28.94 -8.05
CA TRP A 114 -10.25 29.81 -8.60
C TRP A 114 -10.80 30.80 -9.62
N PHE A 115 -11.66 30.36 -10.53
CA PHE A 115 -12.30 31.23 -11.51
C PHE A 115 -13.20 32.28 -10.85
N THR A 116 -13.94 31.89 -9.80
CA THR A 116 -14.76 32.84 -9.06
C THR A 116 -13.90 33.94 -8.39
N MET A 117 -12.81 33.54 -7.72
CA MET A 117 -11.89 34.51 -7.12
C MET A 117 -11.28 35.43 -8.17
N PHE A 118 -10.88 34.93 -9.31
CA PHE A 118 -10.36 35.70 -10.42
C PHE A 118 -11.38 36.75 -10.89
N LEU A 119 -12.64 36.35 -11.12
CA LEU A 119 -13.70 37.25 -11.54
C LEU A 119 -13.95 38.37 -10.51
N VAL A 120 -14.00 38.02 -9.22
CA VAL A 120 -14.16 39.02 -8.14
C VAL A 120 -13.03 40.03 -8.14
N LEU A 121 -11.78 39.58 -8.27
CA LEU A 121 -10.62 40.47 -8.34
C LEU A 121 -10.68 41.37 -9.55
N CYS A 122 -11.05 40.87 -10.72
CA CYS A 122 -11.22 41.70 -11.92
C CYS A 122 -12.29 42.77 -11.73
N LEU A 123 -13.45 42.43 -11.17
CA LEU A 123 -14.51 43.38 -10.89
C LEU A 123 -14.10 44.44 -9.90
N MET A 124 -13.40 44.06 -8.82
CA MET A 124 -12.85 45.00 -7.85
C MET A 124 -11.82 45.95 -8.49
N TYR A 125 -10.95 45.41 -9.33
CA TYR A 125 -9.95 46.24 -10.02
C TYR A 125 -10.58 47.25 -10.96
N ILE A 126 -11.56 46.84 -11.76
CA ILE A 126 -12.32 47.71 -12.65
C ILE A 126 -13.05 48.81 -11.83
N TRP A 127 -13.73 48.38 -10.75
CA TRP A 127 -14.47 49.31 -9.89
C TRP A 127 -13.54 50.38 -9.28
N LEU A 128 -12.37 50.00 -8.76
CA LEU A 128 -11.37 50.93 -8.23
C LEU A 128 -10.82 51.86 -9.29
N GLY A 129 -10.59 51.36 -10.51
CA GLY A 129 -10.12 52.16 -11.63
C GLY A 129 -11.14 53.24 -12.07
N LEU A 130 -12.43 52.86 -12.10
CA LEU A 130 -13.49 53.80 -12.41
C LEU A 130 -13.67 54.86 -11.33
N LYS A 131 -13.64 54.48 -10.05
CA LYS A 131 -13.74 55.40 -8.92
C LYS A 131 -12.61 56.44 -8.89
N LYS A 132 -11.39 56.03 -9.22
CA LYS A 132 -10.25 56.94 -9.27
C LYS A 132 -10.37 58.01 -10.38
N ASN A 133 -11.12 57.75 -11.43
CA ASN A 133 -11.32 58.71 -12.53
C ASN A 133 -12.46 59.71 -12.24
N GLU A 134 -13.21 59.55 -11.16
CA GLU A 134 -14.29 60.47 -10.72
C GLU A 134 -13.80 61.53 -9.68
N GLU A 135 -12.59 61.33 -9.13
CA GLU A 135 -11.90 62.31 -8.25
C GLU A 135 -10.93 63.18 -9.06
#